data_c1a2d13aedd33280bce0e4b966e5314b
#
_entry.id   c1a2d13aedd33280bce0e4b966e5314b
#
_cell.length_a   1.000
_cell.length_b   1.000
_cell.length_c   1.000
_cell.angle_alpha   90.00
_cell.angle_beta   90.00
_cell.angle_gamma   90.00
#
_symmetry.space_group_name_H-M   'P 1'
#
loop_
_entity.id
_entity.type
_entity.pdbx_description
1 polymer ?
#
loop_
_entity_poly.entity_id
_entity_poly.type
_entity_poly.pdbx_seq_one_letter_code
_entity_poly.pdbx_strand_id
1 'polypeptide(L)'
;MRIIEIRDLAAQELDIYARMSENQLAHIYEPDIGLFIAESPNVIQRALNAGYEPVSILIEKKQLDRWMQKESAMKSAMESMSNQIDLPAGNNGDPADVVLEHIMAIGGDIPVYTAEYEVLKKLTGFALIRGLLCAMRRKVLPSPEGVCSDAHRIAVLENVMNPINVGAIFRSAAALGMDAVLLTGGCSDPLYRRSARVSMGTVFQIPWTYIDDMTAGMDMLHAMGFKTASMALRNDTIDINDPRLKEVKKLAVILGTEGEGLKTSTIYSSDFTIKIPMFHGVDSLNVATASAVAFWELGKR
;
A
#
# COMPACT_ATOMS: atom_id res chain seq x y z
N MET A 1 -2.13 -18.54 -18.47
CA MET A 1 -2.73 -18.85 -17.15
C MET A 1 -2.93 -20.35 -17.02
N ARG A 2 -2.44 -20.98 -15.95
CA ARG A 2 -2.53 -22.43 -15.71
C ARG A 2 -3.33 -22.69 -14.42
N ILE A 3 -4.51 -23.29 -14.53
CA ILE A 3 -5.39 -23.57 -13.37
C ILE A 3 -4.91 -24.88 -12.71
N ILE A 4 -4.74 -24.83 -11.39
CA ILE A 4 -4.26 -25.94 -10.55
C ILE A 4 -5.21 -26.10 -9.37
N GLU A 5 -5.95 -27.20 -9.34
CA GLU A 5 -6.79 -27.54 -8.19
C GLU A 5 -5.91 -28.05 -7.04
N ILE A 6 -6.05 -27.44 -5.87
CA ILE A 6 -5.29 -27.81 -4.67
C ILE A 6 -5.83 -29.15 -4.15
N ARG A 7 -4.99 -30.18 -4.16
CA ARG A 7 -5.28 -31.51 -3.62
C ARG A 7 -4.48 -31.81 -2.36
N ASP A 8 -3.28 -31.22 -2.26
CA ASP A 8 -2.39 -31.33 -1.11
C ASP A 8 -2.11 -29.96 -0.50
N LEU A 9 -2.57 -29.76 0.74
CA LEU A 9 -2.33 -28.53 1.49
C LEU A 9 -0.88 -28.36 1.93
N ALA A 10 -0.07 -29.43 1.89
CA ALA A 10 1.35 -29.40 2.25
C ALA A 10 2.27 -29.10 1.05
N ALA A 11 1.72 -28.92 -0.16
CA ALA A 11 2.48 -28.61 -1.36
C ALA A 11 3.34 -27.34 -1.16
N GLN A 12 4.63 -27.40 -1.51
CA GLN A 12 5.61 -26.33 -1.28
C GLN A 12 5.26 -25.01 -2.00
N GLU A 13 4.66 -25.10 -3.18
CA GLU A 13 4.22 -23.93 -3.96
C GLU A 13 3.15 -23.11 -3.25
N LEU A 14 2.49 -23.66 -2.23
CA LEU A 14 1.49 -22.98 -1.40
C LEU A 14 2.08 -22.30 -0.14
N ASP A 15 3.38 -22.54 0.15
CA ASP A 15 4.04 -21.97 1.32
C ASP A 15 3.97 -20.44 1.37
N ILE A 16 4.07 -19.80 0.22
CA ILE A 16 3.99 -18.34 0.08
C ILE A 16 2.65 -17.78 0.57
N TYR A 17 1.58 -18.55 0.55
CA TYR A 17 0.24 -18.15 1.00
C TYR A 17 -0.08 -18.56 2.44
N ALA A 18 0.58 -19.61 2.96
CA ALA A 18 0.15 -20.29 4.16
C ALA A 18 1.18 -20.32 5.29
N ARG A 19 2.47 -20.49 4.96
CA ARG A 19 3.50 -20.85 5.93
C ARG A 19 4.62 -19.81 6.05
N MET A 20 4.81 -18.97 5.05
CA MET A 20 5.82 -17.92 5.09
C MET A 20 5.29 -16.66 5.74
N SER A 21 6.09 -16.08 6.63
CA SER A 21 5.87 -14.75 7.14
C SER A 21 6.14 -13.70 6.03
N GLU A 22 5.57 -12.51 6.19
CA GLU A 22 5.77 -11.41 5.22
C GLU A 22 7.24 -11.00 5.10
N ASN A 23 8.01 -11.11 6.20
CA ASN A 23 9.44 -10.88 6.18
C ASN A 23 10.19 -11.96 5.38
N GLN A 24 9.83 -13.23 5.55
CA GLN A 24 10.39 -14.31 4.73
C GLN A 24 10.08 -14.15 3.25
N LEU A 25 8.85 -13.72 2.91
CA LEU A 25 8.48 -13.42 1.52
C LEU A 25 9.29 -12.27 0.92
N ALA A 26 9.56 -11.22 1.72
CA ALA A 26 10.35 -10.08 1.27
C ALA A 26 11.79 -10.47 0.91
N HIS A 27 12.34 -11.52 1.53
CA HIS A 27 13.73 -11.98 1.38
C HIS A 27 13.87 -13.35 0.71
N ILE A 28 12.78 -13.92 0.16
CA ILE A 28 12.75 -15.30 -0.37
C ILE A 28 13.76 -15.57 -1.49
N TYR A 29 14.15 -14.52 -2.22
CA TYR A 29 15.08 -14.62 -3.36
C TYR A 29 16.39 -13.86 -3.11
N GLU A 30 16.72 -13.54 -1.86
CA GLU A 30 17.91 -12.75 -1.52
C GLU A 30 19.20 -13.37 -2.15
N PRO A 31 20.06 -12.55 -2.81
CA PRO A 31 20.04 -11.09 -2.89
C PRO A 31 19.04 -10.49 -3.88
N ASP A 32 18.31 -11.29 -4.63
CA ASP A 32 17.28 -10.82 -5.55
C ASP A 32 16.02 -10.31 -4.83
N ILE A 33 15.19 -9.64 -5.60
CA ILE A 33 13.95 -9.01 -5.09
C ILE A 33 12.93 -10.07 -4.68
N GLY A 34 12.39 -9.97 -3.48
CA GLY A 34 11.41 -10.89 -2.92
C GLY A 34 9.97 -10.68 -3.39
N LEU A 35 9.04 -11.24 -2.64
CA LEU A 35 7.60 -11.22 -2.92
C LEU A 35 6.81 -10.44 -1.87
N PHE A 36 5.56 -10.17 -2.19
CA PHE A 36 4.52 -9.78 -1.25
C PHE A 36 3.17 -10.37 -1.69
N ILE A 37 2.22 -10.43 -0.75
CA ILE A 37 0.86 -10.90 -1.03
C ILE A 37 -0.10 -9.72 -1.10
N ALA A 38 -0.72 -9.51 -2.26
CA ALA A 38 -1.83 -8.60 -2.42
C ALA A 38 -3.16 -9.33 -2.13
N GLU A 39 -3.99 -8.77 -1.24
CA GLU A 39 -5.27 -9.32 -0.83
C GLU A 39 -6.41 -8.42 -1.31
N SER A 40 -7.40 -8.99 -1.91
CA SER A 40 -8.61 -8.40 -2.51
C SER A 40 -8.42 -7.86 -3.94
N PRO A 41 -9.48 -7.95 -4.76
CA PRO A 41 -9.41 -7.51 -6.16
C PRO A 41 -8.93 -6.07 -6.35
N ASN A 42 -9.43 -5.13 -5.55
CA ASN A 42 -9.06 -3.71 -5.68
C ASN A 42 -7.57 -3.45 -5.39
N VAL A 43 -7.01 -4.15 -4.39
CA VAL A 43 -5.59 -4.03 -4.03
C VAL A 43 -4.73 -4.64 -5.14
N ILE A 44 -5.10 -5.83 -5.62
CA ILE A 44 -4.40 -6.51 -6.73
C ILE A 44 -4.45 -5.66 -8.00
N GLN A 45 -5.61 -5.13 -8.36
CA GLN A 45 -5.75 -4.29 -9.55
C GLN A 45 -4.88 -3.02 -9.49
N ARG A 46 -4.79 -2.38 -8.31
CA ARG A 46 -3.92 -1.22 -8.12
C ARG A 46 -2.45 -1.57 -8.23
N ALA A 47 -2.05 -2.73 -7.70
CA ALA A 47 -0.68 -3.23 -7.85
C ALA A 47 -0.34 -3.53 -9.32
N LEU A 48 -1.24 -4.21 -10.06
CA LEU A 48 -1.09 -4.47 -11.50
C LEU A 48 -0.98 -3.16 -12.28
N ASN A 49 -1.84 -2.19 -12.02
CA ASN A 49 -1.81 -0.86 -12.68
C ASN A 49 -0.51 -0.10 -12.38
N ALA A 50 0.08 -0.32 -11.20
CA ALA A 50 1.39 0.20 -10.85
C ALA A 50 2.54 -0.62 -11.44
N GLY A 51 2.26 -1.64 -12.28
CA GLY A 51 3.22 -2.47 -12.97
C GLY A 51 3.95 -3.48 -12.08
N TYR A 52 3.35 -3.93 -10.98
CA TYR A 52 3.85 -5.08 -10.22
C TYR A 52 3.50 -6.37 -10.96
N GLU A 53 4.46 -7.30 -11.00
CA GLU A 53 4.32 -8.55 -11.74
C GLU A 53 3.67 -9.64 -10.88
N PRO A 54 2.56 -10.25 -11.35
CA PRO A 54 1.95 -11.38 -10.66
C PRO A 54 2.80 -12.65 -10.86
N VAL A 55 3.03 -13.38 -9.76
CA VAL A 55 3.77 -14.66 -9.75
C VAL A 55 2.82 -15.84 -9.71
N SER A 56 1.76 -15.73 -8.92
CA SER A 56 0.68 -16.72 -8.85
C SER A 56 -0.56 -16.13 -8.21
N ILE A 57 -1.69 -16.83 -8.36
CA ILE A 57 -2.98 -16.46 -7.78
C ILE A 57 -3.49 -17.61 -6.92
N LEU A 58 -4.16 -17.26 -5.82
CA LEU A 58 -4.97 -18.18 -5.03
C LEU A 58 -6.41 -17.66 -5.02
N ILE A 59 -7.35 -18.46 -5.56
CA ILE A 59 -8.75 -18.05 -5.75
C ILE A 59 -9.73 -19.16 -5.33
N GLU A 60 -10.90 -18.75 -4.80
CA GLU A 60 -11.99 -19.67 -4.50
C GLU A 60 -12.57 -20.27 -5.79
N LYS A 61 -12.78 -21.60 -5.80
CA LYS A 61 -13.25 -22.35 -6.97
C LYS A 61 -14.55 -21.79 -7.53
N LYS A 62 -15.52 -21.51 -6.67
CA LYS A 62 -16.82 -20.92 -7.06
C LYS A 62 -16.65 -19.59 -7.82
N GLN A 63 -15.69 -18.77 -7.42
CA GLN A 63 -15.43 -17.48 -8.06
C GLN A 63 -14.77 -17.68 -9.43
N LEU A 64 -13.81 -18.57 -9.52
CA LEU A 64 -13.14 -18.92 -10.77
C LEU A 64 -14.11 -19.54 -11.78
N ASP A 65 -14.95 -20.52 -11.36
CA ASP A 65 -15.94 -21.16 -12.21
C ASP A 65 -16.95 -20.15 -12.79
N ARG A 66 -17.42 -19.22 -11.96
CA ARG A 66 -18.31 -18.15 -12.40
C ARG A 66 -17.67 -17.26 -13.48
N TRP A 67 -16.42 -16.90 -13.29
CA TRP A 67 -15.68 -16.10 -14.27
C TRP A 67 -15.48 -16.87 -15.57
N MET A 68 -15.08 -18.14 -15.52
CA MET A 68 -14.90 -19.00 -16.71
C MET A 68 -16.21 -19.16 -17.51
N GLN A 69 -17.35 -19.32 -16.83
CA GLN A 69 -18.66 -19.39 -17.48
C GLN A 69 -19.00 -18.09 -18.23
N LYS A 70 -18.75 -16.94 -17.61
CA LYS A 70 -18.96 -15.63 -18.27
C LYS A 70 -18.06 -15.48 -19.50
N GLU A 71 -16.77 -15.80 -19.38
CA GLU A 71 -15.81 -15.70 -20.49
C GLU A 71 -16.23 -16.60 -21.66
N SER A 72 -16.62 -17.84 -21.38
CA SER A 72 -17.12 -18.78 -22.39
C SER A 72 -18.38 -18.25 -23.10
N ALA A 73 -19.32 -17.70 -22.33
CA ALA A 73 -20.54 -17.12 -22.90
C ALA A 73 -20.24 -15.90 -23.79
N MET A 74 -19.31 -15.03 -23.37
CA MET A 74 -18.88 -13.88 -24.17
C MET A 74 -18.21 -14.32 -25.47
N LYS A 75 -17.29 -15.30 -25.44
CA LYS A 75 -16.65 -15.85 -26.65
C LYS A 75 -17.68 -16.42 -27.62
N SER A 76 -18.62 -17.23 -27.14
CA SER A 76 -19.69 -17.79 -27.97
C SER A 76 -20.59 -16.71 -28.58
N ALA A 77 -20.88 -15.64 -27.82
CA ALA A 77 -21.65 -14.51 -28.33
C ALA A 77 -20.89 -13.74 -29.41
N MET A 78 -19.58 -13.51 -29.23
CA MET A 78 -18.74 -12.85 -30.23
C MET A 78 -18.60 -13.67 -31.53
N GLU A 79 -18.48 -14.99 -31.43
CA GLU A 79 -18.41 -15.88 -32.59
C GLU A 79 -19.76 -15.92 -33.35
N SER A 80 -20.88 -15.75 -32.66
CA SER A 80 -22.22 -15.75 -33.27
C SER A 80 -22.65 -14.42 -33.87
N MET A 81 -21.99 -13.29 -33.51
CA MET A 81 -22.27 -11.93 -33.98
C MET A 81 -21.21 -11.44 -34.94
N SER A 82 -21.19 -11.96 -36.16
CA SER A 82 -20.51 -11.29 -37.28
C SER A 82 -21.32 -10.05 -37.69
N ASN A 83 -20.75 -8.85 -37.41
CA ASN A 83 -21.24 -7.51 -37.75
C ASN A 83 -22.19 -6.81 -36.78
N GLN A 84 -21.67 -5.76 -36.18
CA GLN A 84 -22.24 -4.74 -35.32
C GLN A 84 -22.17 -5.03 -33.82
N ILE A 85 -21.16 -4.42 -33.17
CA ILE A 85 -21.12 -4.35 -31.72
C ILE A 85 -20.83 -2.92 -31.29
N ASP A 86 -21.84 -2.27 -30.74
CA ASP A 86 -21.67 -1.23 -29.73
C ASP A 86 -21.31 -1.96 -28.42
N LEU A 87 -20.05 -1.87 -28.02
CA LEU A 87 -19.60 -2.35 -26.70
C LEU A 87 -20.23 -1.45 -25.64
N PRO A 88 -20.94 -1.96 -24.64
CA PRO A 88 -21.40 -1.17 -23.53
C PRO A 88 -20.19 -0.64 -22.76
N ALA A 89 -19.92 0.64 -22.85
CA ALA A 89 -19.02 1.38 -22.01
C ALA A 89 -19.62 1.47 -20.60
N GLY A 90 -19.21 0.60 -19.70
CA GLY A 90 -19.66 0.60 -18.33
C GLY A 90 -19.18 -0.67 -17.61
N ASN A 91 -18.00 -0.59 -17.00
CA ASN A 91 -17.40 -1.72 -16.29
C ASN A 91 -18.10 -1.94 -14.93
N ASN A 92 -19.35 -2.45 -14.95
CA ASN A 92 -20.10 -2.92 -13.78
C ASN A 92 -19.81 -4.39 -13.46
N GLY A 93 -18.64 -4.91 -13.87
CA GLY A 93 -18.20 -6.27 -13.62
C GLY A 93 -17.79 -6.50 -12.16
N ASP A 94 -17.81 -7.76 -11.73
CA ASP A 94 -17.21 -8.16 -10.45
C ASP A 94 -15.71 -7.75 -10.46
N PRO A 95 -15.21 -7.02 -9.46
CA PRO A 95 -13.81 -6.60 -9.42
C PRO A 95 -12.79 -7.75 -9.54
N ALA A 96 -13.16 -8.98 -9.19
CA ALA A 96 -12.31 -10.14 -9.38
C ALA A 96 -12.21 -10.55 -10.85
N ASP A 97 -13.28 -10.38 -11.64
CA ASP A 97 -13.29 -10.66 -13.07
C ASP A 97 -12.29 -9.73 -13.78
N VAL A 98 -12.27 -8.44 -13.42
CA VAL A 98 -11.32 -7.44 -13.97
C VAL A 98 -9.86 -7.82 -13.69
N VAL A 99 -9.57 -8.33 -12.49
CA VAL A 99 -8.23 -8.81 -12.13
C VAL A 99 -7.83 -10.00 -13.00
N LEU A 100 -8.72 -10.99 -13.14
CA LEU A 100 -8.44 -12.19 -13.94
C LEU A 100 -8.24 -11.84 -15.43
N GLU A 101 -9.07 -10.96 -15.98
CA GLU A 101 -8.91 -10.43 -17.36
C GLU A 101 -7.56 -9.74 -17.54
N HIS A 102 -7.17 -8.89 -16.60
CA HIS A 102 -5.87 -8.20 -16.64
C HIS A 102 -4.71 -9.19 -16.61
N ILE A 103 -4.75 -10.19 -15.74
CA ILE A 103 -3.70 -11.21 -15.63
C ILE A 103 -3.65 -12.09 -16.88
N MET A 104 -4.79 -12.39 -17.50
CA MET A 104 -4.81 -13.06 -18.80
C MET A 104 -4.17 -12.22 -19.89
N ALA A 105 -4.43 -10.93 -19.91
CA ALA A 105 -3.86 -10.00 -20.90
C ALA A 105 -2.34 -9.85 -20.77
N ILE A 106 -1.78 -9.95 -19.55
CA ILE A 106 -0.33 -9.99 -19.33
C ILE A 106 0.28 -11.22 -20.05
N GLY A 107 -0.46 -12.32 -20.13
CA GLY A 107 0.02 -13.55 -20.70
C GLY A 107 0.95 -14.35 -19.77
N GLY A 108 1.62 -15.38 -20.34
CA GLY A 108 2.52 -16.24 -19.58
C GLY A 108 1.83 -17.40 -18.87
N ASP A 109 2.65 -18.26 -18.25
CA ASP A 109 2.19 -19.47 -17.53
C ASP A 109 2.00 -19.17 -16.02
N ILE A 110 1.17 -18.16 -15.68
CA ILE A 110 0.91 -17.78 -14.29
C ILE A 110 0.02 -18.85 -13.65
N PRO A 111 0.46 -19.52 -12.55
CA PRO A 111 -0.32 -20.51 -11.84
C PRO A 111 -1.52 -19.87 -11.14
N VAL A 112 -2.69 -20.47 -11.28
CA VAL A 112 -3.92 -20.09 -10.57
C VAL A 112 -4.32 -21.28 -9.71
N TYR A 113 -3.99 -21.21 -8.42
CA TYR A 113 -4.37 -22.22 -7.44
C TYR A 113 -5.80 -22.02 -7.03
N THR A 114 -6.58 -23.10 -7.01
CA THR A 114 -7.99 -23.02 -6.66
C THR A 114 -8.43 -24.16 -5.76
N ALA A 115 -9.35 -23.89 -4.86
CA ALA A 115 -10.03 -24.89 -4.03
C ALA A 115 -11.35 -24.33 -3.49
N GLU A 116 -12.13 -25.23 -2.85
CA GLU A 116 -13.32 -24.83 -2.11
C GLU A 116 -12.98 -23.90 -0.93
N TYR A 117 -13.91 -23.04 -0.55
CA TYR A 117 -13.74 -22.03 0.50
C TYR A 117 -13.16 -22.60 1.81
N GLU A 118 -13.70 -23.73 2.29
CA GLU A 118 -13.24 -24.35 3.54
C GLU A 118 -11.80 -24.87 3.46
N VAL A 119 -11.38 -25.31 2.28
CA VAL A 119 -9.99 -25.73 2.02
C VAL A 119 -9.06 -24.52 2.05
N LEU A 120 -9.43 -23.44 1.37
CA LEU A 120 -8.64 -22.20 1.36
C LEU A 120 -8.53 -21.58 2.75
N LYS A 121 -9.62 -21.58 3.53
CA LYS A 121 -9.62 -21.10 4.91
C LYS A 121 -8.68 -21.93 5.81
N LYS A 122 -8.63 -23.25 5.63
CA LYS A 122 -7.67 -24.12 6.33
C LYS A 122 -6.23 -23.83 5.91
N LEU A 123 -5.97 -23.61 4.62
CA LEU A 123 -4.64 -23.32 4.09
C LEU A 123 -4.09 -22.01 4.63
N THR A 124 -4.86 -20.93 4.55
CA THR A 124 -4.42 -19.58 4.89
C THR A 124 -4.57 -19.24 6.38
N GLY A 125 -5.33 -20.01 7.12
CA GLY A 125 -5.66 -19.75 8.54
C GLY A 125 -6.66 -18.61 8.75
N PHE A 126 -7.21 -18.02 7.70
CA PHE A 126 -8.22 -16.95 7.75
C PHE A 126 -9.18 -17.02 6.56
N ALA A 127 -10.33 -16.37 6.69
CA ALA A 127 -11.27 -16.24 5.59
C ALA A 127 -10.74 -15.25 4.54
N LEU A 128 -10.64 -15.67 3.28
CA LEU A 128 -10.22 -14.80 2.19
C LEU A 128 -11.27 -13.71 1.96
N ILE A 129 -10.85 -12.45 2.01
CA ILE A 129 -11.72 -11.33 1.67
C ILE A 129 -11.93 -11.33 0.15
N ARG A 130 -13.18 -11.56 -0.25
CA ARG A 130 -13.59 -11.71 -1.66
C ARG A 130 -12.81 -12.80 -2.41
N GLY A 131 -12.31 -13.83 -1.68
CA GLY A 131 -11.81 -15.06 -2.23
C GLY A 131 -10.55 -15.00 -3.12
N LEU A 132 -9.76 -13.92 -3.07
CA LEU A 132 -8.63 -13.73 -3.99
C LEU A 132 -7.38 -13.20 -3.29
N LEU A 133 -6.26 -13.91 -3.47
CA LEU A 133 -4.89 -13.46 -3.16
C LEU A 133 -4.04 -13.52 -4.42
N CYS A 134 -3.06 -12.63 -4.54
CA CYS A 134 -2.05 -12.66 -5.58
C CYS A 134 -0.66 -12.49 -4.96
N ALA A 135 0.23 -13.44 -5.22
CA ALA A 135 1.65 -13.28 -4.94
C ALA A 135 2.26 -12.43 -6.06
N MET A 136 2.96 -11.38 -5.69
CA MET A 136 3.52 -10.41 -6.62
C MET A 136 5.00 -10.17 -6.33
N ARG A 137 5.77 -9.91 -7.37
CA ARG A 137 7.19 -9.55 -7.25
C ARG A 137 7.33 -8.13 -6.72
N ARG A 138 8.20 -7.93 -5.73
CA ARG A 138 8.57 -6.59 -5.28
C ARG A 138 9.32 -5.84 -6.38
N LYS A 139 9.48 -4.54 -6.22
CA LYS A 139 10.29 -3.68 -7.11
C LYS A 139 11.46 -3.09 -6.34
N VAL A 140 12.51 -2.74 -7.05
CA VAL A 140 13.55 -1.87 -6.51
C VAL A 140 12.90 -0.52 -6.20
N LEU A 141 13.09 -0.04 -4.98
CA LEU A 141 12.58 1.26 -4.59
C LEU A 141 13.47 2.37 -5.18
N PRO A 142 12.88 3.50 -5.57
CA PRO A 142 13.65 4.67 -5.99
C PRO A 142 14.45 5.26 -4.83
N SER A 143 15.47 6.06 -5.13
CA SER A 143 16.21 6.79 -4.09
C SER A 143 15.31 7.83 -3.39
N PRO A 144 15.61 8.20 -2.14
CA PRO A 144 14.86 9.24 -1.42
C PRO A 144 14.81 10.57 -2.19
N GLU A 145 15.92 10.98 -2.81
CA GLU A 145 15.98 12.17 -3.64
C GLU A 145 15.08 12.06 -4.86
N GLY A 146 15.05 10.88 -5.51
CA GLY A 146 14.19 10.62 -6.66
C GLY A 146 12.72 10.72 -6.31
N VAL A 147 12.31 10.20 -5.14
CA VAL A 147 10.92 10.30 -4.64
C VAL A 147 10.54 11.75 -4.31
N CYS A 148 11.48 12.56 -3.84
CA CYS A 148 11.24 13.93 -3.39
C CYS A 148 11.45 15.00 -4.48
N SER A 149 11.94 14.66 -5.67
CA SER A 149 12.39 15.63 -6.69
C SER A 149 11.33 16.67 -7.05
N ASP A 150 10.12 16.21 -7.37
CA ASP A 150 8.98 17.05 -7.77
C ASP A 150 7.96 17.24 -6.64
N ALA A 151 8.27 16.73 -5.45
CA ALA A 151 7.36 16.78 -4.32
C ALA A 151 7.38 18.15 -3.63
N HIS A 152 6.22 18.57 -3.13
CA HIS A 152 6.02 19.79 -2.34
C HIS A 152 5.46 19.48 -0.94
N ARG A 153 4.73 18.40 -0.81
CA ARG A 153 4.12 17.94 0.44
C ARG A 153 4.44 16.48 0.65
N ILE A 154 5.27 16.16 1.62
CA ILE A 154 5.67 14.79 1.92
C ILE A 154 5.37 14.43 3.36
N ALA A 155 5.06 13.15 3.59
CA ALA A 155 4.97 12.56 4.91
C ALA A 155 6.27 11.80 5.22
N VAL A 156 6.78 11.94 6.43
CA VAL A 156 7.92 11.17 6.92
C VAL A 156 7.49 10.38 8.15
N LEU A 157 7.68 9.07 8.10
CA LEU A 157 7.27 8.15 9.17
C LEU A 157 8.51 7.69 9.93
N GLU A 158 8.61 8.03 11.21
CA GLU A 158 9.68 7.57 12.09
C GLU A 158 9.18 6.44 12.99
N ASN A 159 9.65 5.21 12.72
CA ASN A 159 9.38 4.01 13.52
C ASN A 159 7.89 3.68 13.73
N VAL A 160 7.04 3.93 12.73
CA VAL A 160 5.63 3.53 12.80
C VAL A 160 5.52 2.02 12.56
N MET A 161 5.52 1.25 13.64
CA MET A 161 5.65 -0.21 13.59
C MET A 161 4.33 -0.96 13.31
N ASN A 162 3.19 -0.33 13.51
CA ASN A 162 1.90 -0.99 13.29
C ASN A 162 1.51 -0.94 11.81
N PRO A 163 1.36 -2.09 11.10
CA PRO A 163 1.02 -2.12 9.69
C PRO A 163 -0.37 -1.54 9.38
N ILE A 164 -1.29 -1.53 10.35
CA ILE A 164 -2.60 -0.87 10.19
C ILE A 164 -2.41 0.63 10.10
N ASN A 165 -1.55 1.21 10.95
CA ASN A 165 -1.29 2.64 10.95
C ASN A 165 -0.54 3.07 9.69
N VAL A 166 0.49 2.32 9.26
CA VAL A 166 1.16 2.56 7.99
C VAL A 166 0.16 2.57 6.84
N GLY A 167 -0.68 1.54 6.72
CA GLY A 167 -1.70 1.48 5.67
C GLY A 167 -2.70 2.63 5.69
N ALA A 168 -3.17 3.02 6.89
CA ALA A 168 -4.10 4.14 7.05
C ALA A 168 -3.45 5.49 6.73
N ILE A 169 -2.18 5.68 7.10
CA ILE A 169 -1.41 6.89 6.75
C ILE A 169 -1.23 6.98 5.23
N PHE A 170 -0.86 5.90 4.54
CA PHE A 170 -0.76 5.89 3.08
C PHE A 170 -2.09 6.24 2.41
N ARG A 171 -3.20 5.72 2.93
CA ARG A 171 -4.53 6.04 2.42
C ARG A 171 -4.86 7.52 2.57
N SER A 172 -4.58 8.09 3.74
CA SER A 172 -4.77 9.51 4.02
C SER A 172 -3.84 10.39 3.18
N ALA A 173 -2.57 10.01 3.06
CA ALA A 173 -1.58 10.72 2.26
C ALA A 173 -2.01 10.83 0.79
N ALA A 174 -2.39 9.70 0.17
CA ALA A 174 -2.86 9.67 -1.21
C ALA A 174 -4.16 10.47 -1.41
N ALA A 175 -5.10 10.43 -0.44
CA ALA A 175 -6.38 11.10 -0.54
C ALA A 175 -6.32 12.61 -0.29
N LEU A 176 -5.35 13.07 0.51
CA LEU A 176 -5.30 14.43 1.05
C LEU A 176 -4.13 15.26 0.52
N GLY A 177 -3.59 14.88 -0.65
CA GLY A 177 -2.66 15.71 -1.40
C GLY A 177 -1.22 15.71 -0.90
N MET A 178 -0.76 14.60 -0.30
CA MET A 178 0.67 14.37 -0.12
C MET A 178 1.25 13.79 -1.40
N ASP A 179 2.45 14.24 -1.78
CA ASP A 179 3.13 13.82 -3.02
C ASP A 179 3.93 12.55 -2.84
N ALA A 180 4.47 12.31 -1.64
CA ALA A 180 5.33 11.18 -1.35
C ALA A 180 5.31 10.80 0.14
N VAL A 181 5.80 9.59 0.44
CA VAL A 181 6.00 9.10 1.81
C VAL A 181 7.43 8.57 1.96
N LEU A 182 8.15 9.06 2.96
CA LEU A 182 9.44 8.50 3.39
C LEU A 182 9.26 7.72 4.69
N LEU A 183 10.00 6.63 4.84
CA LEU A 183 9.95 5.77 6.03
C LEU A 183 11.34 5.50 6.57
N THR A 184 11.49 5.46 7.90
CA THR A 184 12.70 4.86 8.50
C THR A 184 12.60 3.34 8.53
N GLY A 185 13.75 2.65 8.60
CA GLY A 185 13.81 1.18 8.64
C GLY A 185 13.05 0.52 9.80
N GLY A 186 12.69 1.27 10.85
CA GLY A 186 11.86 0.78 11.95
C GLY A 186 10.35 0.77 11.68
N CYS A 187 9.90 1.27 10.52
CA CYS A 187 8.50 1.21 10.15
C CYS A 187 8.09 -0.18 9.65
N SER A 188 6.82 -0.54 9.84
CA SER A 188 6.26 -1.68 9.11
C SER A 188 6.29 -1.43 7.61
N ASP A 189 6.59 -2.48 6.86
CA ASP A 189 6.67 -2.41 5.40
C ASP A 189 5.28 -2.09 4.80
N PRO A 190 5.19 -1.08 3.92
CA PRO A 190 3.95 -0.73 3.23
C PRO A 190 3.36 -1.87 2.37
N LEU A 191 4.20 -2.80 1.89
CA LEU A 191 3.78 -3.95 1.10
C LEU A 191 3.34 -5.15 1.95
N TYR A 192 3.44 -5.08 3.27
CA TYR A 192 2.83 -6.11 4.11
C TYR A 192 1.33 -6.19 3.80
N ARG A 193 0.81 -7.40 3.68
CA ARG A 193 -0.58 -7.68 3.31
C ARG A 193 -1.58 -6.80 4.07
N ARG A 194 -1.33 -6.63 5.38
CA ARG A 194 -2.21 -5.83 6.25
C ARG A 194 -2.13 -4.34 5.92
N SER A 195 -0.93 -3.80 5.66
CA SER A 195 -0.73 -2.40 5.24
C SER A 195 -1.38 -2.13 3.89
N ALA A 196 -1.09 -2.97 2.89
CA ALA A 196 -1.63 -2.85 1.53
C ALA A 196 -3.17 -2.93 1.54
N ARG A 197 -3.75 -3.83 2.34
CA ARG A 197 -5.20 -3.99 2.48
C ARG A 197 -5.87 -2.79 3.16
N VAL A 198 -5.33 -2.31 4.29
CA VAL A 198 -5.87 -1.15 5.02
C VAL A 198 -5.78 0.11 4.17
N SER A 199 -4.70 0.28 3.42
CA SER A 199 -4.55 1.37 2.46
C SER A 199 -5.52 1.27 1.29
N MET A 200 -6.23 0.16 1.12
CA MET A 200 -7.00 -0.16 -0.10
C MET A 200 -6.13 -0.16 -1.37
N GLY A 201 -4.81 -0.38 -1.23
CA GLY A 201 -3.84 -0.36 -2.31
C GLY A 201 -3.31 1.02 -2.70
N THR A 202 -3.55 2.08 -1.91
CA THR A 202 -2.96 3.40 -2.18
C THR A 202 -1.44 3.41 -2.01
N VAL A 203 -0.86 2.42 -1.33
CA VAL A 203 0.60 2.18 -1.29
C VAL A 203 1.21 1.99 -2.69
N PHE A 204 0.41 1.66 -3.70
CA PHE A 204 0.85 1.53 -5.10
C PHE A 204 0.60 2.80 -5.92
N GLN A 205 -0.06 3.82 -5.35
CA GLN A 205 -0.47 5.04 -6.04
C GLN A 205 0.35 6.27 -5.66
N ILE A 206 0.95 6.27 -4.46
CA ILE A 206 1.80 7.35 -3.98
C ILE A 206 3.27 6.87 -3.94
N PRO A 207 4.23 7.63 -4.47
CA PRO A 207 5.64 7.28 -4.39
C PRO A 207 6.12 7.18 -2.94
N TRP A 208 6.96 6.20 -2.66
CA TRP A 208 7.55 6.03 -1.33
C TRP A 208 8.88 5.29 -1.38
N THR A 209 9.71 5.50 -0.35
CA THR A 209 10.95 4.77 -0.15
C THR A 209 11.41 4.84 1.31
N TYR A 210 12.47 4.12 1.64
CA TYR A 210 13.11 4.23 2.94
C TYR A 210 14.23 5.26 2.92
N ILE A 211 14.46 5.87 4.09
CA ILE A 211 15.66 6.63 4.44
C ILE A 211 16.47 5.81 5.46
N ASP A 212 17.79 5.84 5.36
CA ASP A 212 18.67 5.02 6.21
C ASP A 212 18.53 5.39 7.68
N ASP A 213 18.57 6.69 7.97
CA ASP A 213 18.31 7.24 9.29
C ASP A 213 17.65 8.63 9.20
N MET A 214 17.06 9.07 10.32
CA MET A 214 16.34 10.36 10.36
C MET A 214 17.27 11.56 10.17
N THR A 215 18.52 11.49 10.64
CA THR A 215 19.45 12.62 10.55
C THR A 215 19.82 12.88 9.09
N ALA A 216 20.30 11.84 8.39
CA ALA A 216 20.61 11.94 6.96
C ALA A 216 19.37 12.32 6.13
N GLY A 217 18.20 11.78 6.47
CA GLY A 217 16.93 12.14 5.82
C GLY A 217 16.57 13.61 6.01
N MET A 218 16.74 14.16 7.22
CA MET A 218 16.50 15.59 7.49
C MET A 218 17.47 16.50 6.72
N ASP A 219 18.77 16.16 6.71
CA ASP A 219 19.78 16.91 5.96
C ASP A 219 19.48 16.92 4.46
N MET A 220 19.12 15.77 3.89
CA MET A 220 18.69 15.65 2.49
C MET A 220 17.47 16.55 2.21
N LEU A 221 16.43 16.48 3.05
CA LEU A 221 15.22 17.28 2.87
C LEU A 221 15.51 18.77 2.91
N HIS A 222 16.33 19.23 3.86
CA HIS A 222 16.76 20.63 3.95
C HIS A 222 17.55 21.05 2.70
N ALA A 223 18.48 20.20 2.22
CA ALA A 223 19.24 20.46 0.99
C ALA A 223 18.33 20.56 -0.26
N MET A 224 17.20 19.83 -0.29
CA MET A 224 16.18 19.90 -1.34
C MET A 224 15.20 21.08 -1.17
N GLY A 225 15.37 21.90 -0.13
CA GLY A 225 14.56 23.09 0.14
C GLY A 225 13.26 22.82 0.88
N PHE A 226 13.09 21.65 1.49
CA PHE A 226 11.96 21.38 2.36
C PHE A 226 12.16 22.05 3.73
N LYS A 227 11.08 22.57 4.27
CA LYS A 227 10.93 22.81 5.70
C LYS A 227 10.31 21.59 6.36
N THR A 228 10.74 21.29 7.57
CA THR A 228 10.31 20.11 8.32
C THR A 228 9.43 20.50 9.48
N ALA A 229 8.32 19.76 9.67
CA ALA A 229 7.34 19.99 10.72
C ALA A 229 7.09 18.69 11.48
N SER A 230 7.64 18.57 12.68
CA SER A 230 7.44 17.43 13.57
C SER A 230 6.13 17.53 14.35
N MET A 231 5.30 16.49 14.27
CA MET A 231 4.12 16.37 15.12
C MET A 231 4.53 15.97 16.55
N ALA A 232 4.86 16.98 17.36
CA ALA A 232 5.37 16.81 18.71
C ALA A 232 5.11 18.04 19.58
N LEU A 233 5.33 17.90 20.87
CA LEU A 233 5.16 18.98 21.82
C LEU A 233 6.51 19.52 22.29
N ARG A 234 6.71 20.82 22.14
CA ARG A 234 7.81 21.61 22.70
C ARG A 234 7.24 22.94 23.24
N ASN A 235 8.10 23.73 23.89
CA ASN A 235 7.70 25.04 24.41
C ASN A 235 7.31 26.03 23.31
N ASP A 236 7.88 25.88 22.12
CA ASP A 236 7.67 26.71 20.93
C ASP A 236 6.75 26.05 19.88
N THR A 237 6.02 25.00 20.28
CA THR A 237 5.08 24.28 19.40
C THR A 237 3.93 25.18 18.97
N ILE A 238 3.70 25.25 17.67
CA ILE A 238 2.63 26.02 17.06
C ILE A 238 1.43 25.12 16.72
N ASP A 239 0.26 25.72 16.59
CA ASP A 239 -0.91 24.98 16.16
C ASP A 239 -0.82 24.64 14.66
N ILE A 240 -1.38 23.51 14.27
CA ILE A 240 -1.30 22.98 12.89
C ILE A 240 -1.90 23.92 11.82
N ASN A 241 -2.79 24.81 12.22
CA ASN A 241 -3.41 25.83 11.36
C ASN A 241 -2.64 27.16 11.31
N ASP A 242 -1.45 27.23 11.90
CA ASP A 242 -0.62 28.45 11.88
C ASP A 242 -0.36 28.91 10.43
N PRO A 243 -0.62 30.19 10.09
CA PRO A 243 -0.47 30.69 8.72
C PRO A 243 0.93 30.47 8.13
N ARG A 244 1.97 30.50 8.97
CA ARG A 244 3.37 30.27 8.54
C ARG A 244 3.55 28.95 7.81
N LEU A 245 2.82 27.89 8.18
CA LEU A 245 2.91 26.57 7.55
C LEU A 245 2.32 26.58 6.13
N LYS A 246 1.32 27.43 5.87
CA LYS A 246 0.69 27.55 4.53
C LYS A 246 1.58 28.28 3.53
N GLU A 247 2.46 29.16 4.01
CA GLU A 247 3.42 29.90 3.17
C GLU A 247 4.62 29.06 2.75
N VAL A 248 4.86 27.90 3.41
CA VAL A 248 5.96 26.99 3.09
C VAL A 248 5.71 26.32 1.74
N LYS A 249 6.62 26.55 0.78
CA LYS A 249 6.52 25.96 -0.56
C LYS A 249 6.71 24.46 -0.56
N LYS A 250 7.72 23.94 0.15
CA LYS A 250 8.03 22.52 0.31
C LYS A 250 8.00 22.16 1.78
N LEU A 251 7.06 21.31 2.20
CA LEU A 251 6.85 20.93 3.60
C LEU A 251 6.89 19.41 3.78
N ALA A 252 7.71 18.96 4.72
CA ALA A 252 7.78 17.58 5.19
C ALA A 252 7.11 17.48 6.57
N VAL A 253 6.02 16.72 6.68
CA VAL A 253 5.31 16.46 7.95
C VAL A 253 5.84 15.17 8.54
N ILE A 254 6.43 15.23 9.74
CA ILE A 254 7.07 14.10 10.40
C ILE A 254 6.16 13.54 11.48
N LEU A 255 5.91 12.24 11.41
CA LEU A 255 5.03 11.48 12.27
C LEU A 255 5.80 10.38 12.99
N GLY A 256 5.68 10.30 14.31
CA GLY A 256 6.35 9.31 15.14
C GLY A 256 5.51 8.08 15.46
N THR A 257 6.14 7.13 16.15
CA THR A 257 5.47 5.93 16.65
C THR A 257 4.46 6.24 17.75
N GLU A 258 3.54 5.31 17.98
CA GLU A 258 2.62 5.36 19.12
C GLU A 258 3.36 5.11 20.44
N GLY A 259 3.03 5.89 21.44
CA GLY A 259 3.62 5.80 22.77
C GLY A 259 4.84 6.68 22.96
N GLU A 260 5.96 6.38 22.31
CA GLU A 260 7.21 7.15 22.46
C GLU A 260 7.25 8.42 21.59
N GLY A 261 6.46 8.47 20.53
CA GLY A 261 6.44 9.58 19.58
C GLY A 261 7.71 9.66 18.71
N LEU A 262 8.12 10.87 18.40
CA LEU A 262 9.36 11.16 17.66
C LEU A 262 10.58 11.17 18.59
N LYS A 263 11.74 10.79 18.07
CA LYS A 263 13.00 10.93 18.80
C LYS A 263 13.26 12.41 19.11
N THR A 264 13.87 12.64 20.25
CA THR A 264 14.26 13.99 20.70
C THR A 264 15.14 14.70 19.66
N SER A 265 16.11 13.99 19.04
CA SER A 265 16.96 14.52 17.97
C SER A 265 16.14 15.00 16.77
N THR A 266 15.14 14.22 16.32
CA THR A 266 14.24 14.58 15.21
C THR A 266 13.46 15.86 15.51
N ILE A 267 12.91 15.94 16.73
CA ILE A 267 12.13 17.12 17.17
C ILE A 267 13.02 18.38 17.16
N TYR A 268 14.24 18.29 17.68
CA TYR A 268 15.14 19.45 17.76
C TYR A 268 15.72 19.87 16.41
N SER A 269 15.88 18.95 15.46
CA SER A 269 16.36 19.25 14.12
C SER A 269 15.27 19.76 13.17
N SER A 270 14.01 19.75 13.59
CA SER A 270 12.88 20.24 12.77
C SER A 270 12.78 21.76 12.78
N ASP A 271 12.41 22.35 11.63
CA ASP A 271 12.13 23.78 11.51
C ASP A 271 10.91 24.21 12.35
N PHE A 272 9.91 23.34 12.43
CA PHE A 272 8.71 23.56 13.23
C PHE A 272 8.39 22.32 14.09
N THR A 273 7.82 22.58 15.25
CA THR A 273 7.02 21.58 15.96
C THR A 273 5.56 22.02 15.90
N ILE A 274 4.70 21.09 15.54
CA ILE A 274 3.28 21.34 15.31
C ILE A 274 2.40 20.42 16.15
N LYS A 275 1.26 20.94 16.58
CA LYS A 275 0.26 20.16 17.33
C LYS A 275 -1.14 20.37 16.77
N ILE A 276 -1.97 19.36 16.92
CA ILE A 276 -3.42 19.47 16.79
C ILE A 276 -3.96 19.94 18.13
N PRO A 277 -4.70 21.07 18.20
CA PRO A 277 -5.32 21.50 19.45
C PRO A 277 -6.28 20.43 19.98
N MET A 278 -6.10 20.06 21.25
CA MET A 278 -6.91 19.03 21.91
C MET A 278 -7.79 19.62 22.99
N PHE A 279 -8.89 18.95 23.31
CA PHE A 279 -9.85 19.32 24.34
C PHE A 279 -9.97 18.20 25.39
N HIS A 280 -10.58 18.52 26.51
CA HIS A 280 -10.91 17.56 27.58
C HIS A 280 -9.72 16.82 28.19
N GLY A 281 -8.51 17.39 28.13
CA GLY A 281 -7.30 16.76 28.67
C GLY A 281 -6.79 15.54 27.88
N VAL A 282 -7.23 15.42 26.61
CA VAL A 282 -6.67 14.40 25.71
C VAL A 282 -5.30 14.87 25.23
N ASP A 283 -4.26 14.06 25.39
CA ASP A 283 -2.87 14.42 25.07
C ASP A 283 -2.50 14.16 23.62
N SER A 284 -3.06 13.11 23.01
CA SER A 284 -2.69 12.70 21.65
C SER A 284 -3.84 11.96 20.94
N LEU A 285 -3.72 11.84 19.62
CA LEU A 285 -4.51 10.95 18.76
C LEU A 285 -3.65 9.77 18.29
N ASN A 286 -4.30 8.68 17.92
CA ASN A 286 -3.65 7.63 17.14
C ASN A 286 -2.93 8.26 15.93
N VAL A 287 -1.72 7.78 15.60
CA VAL A 287 -0.86 8.39 14.57
C VAL A 287 -1.52 8.45 13.20
N ALA A 288 -2.32 7.45 12.82
CA ALA A 288 -3.05 7.48 11.55
C ALA A 288 -4.18 8.52 11.55
N THR A 289 -4.84 8.73 12.69
CA THR A 289 -5.84 9.80 12.86
C THR A 289 -5.17 11.17 12.81
N ALA A 290 -4.07 11.34 13.55
CA ALA A 290 -3.30 12.57 13.54
C ALA A 290 -2.78 12.91 12.14
N SER A 291 -2.31 11.90 11.38
CA SER A 291 -1.86 12.10 9.99
C SER A 291 -2.99 12.59 9.07
N ALA A 292 -4.19 12.04 9.21
CA ALA A 292 -5.33 12.47 8.40
C ALA A 292 -5.70 13.94 8.64
N VAL A 293 -5.69 14.39 9.90
CA VAL A 293 -5.92 15.81 10.25
C VAL A 293 -4.78 16.68 9.71
N ALA A 294 -3.52 16.24 9.86
CA ALA A 294 -2.35 16.97 9.38
C ALA A 294 -2.37 17.12 7.85
N PHE A 295 -2.66 16.05 7.12
CA PHE A 295 -2.69 16.08 5.66
C PHE A 295 -3.89 16.86 5.13
N TRP A 296 -5.02 16.86 5.84
CA TRP A 296 -6.15 17.71 5.51
C TRP A 296 -5.79 19.20 5.60
N GLU A 297 -5.07 19.61 6.64
CA GLU A 297 -4.72 21.03 6.85
C GLU A 297 -3.52 21.47 5.98
N LEU A 298 -2.51 20.61 5.81
CA LEU A 298 -1.20 20.94 5.23
C LEU A 298 -0.96 20.37 3.83
N GLY A 299 -1.80 19.44 3.34
CA GLY A 299 -1.68 18.85 2.01
C GLY A 299 -2.00 19.84 0.88
N LYS A 300 -1.78 19.42 -0.36
CA LYS A 300 -2.16 20.23 -1.54
C LYS A 300 -3.67 20.36 -1.63
N ARG A 301 -4.12 21.56 -1.98
CA ARG A 301 -5.50 21.86 -2.34
C ARG A 301 -5.56 22.49 -3.70
#